data_a8e078e2ac77377833c28a6546551611
#
_entry.id   a8e078e2ac77377833c28a6546551611
#
_cell.length_a   1.000
_cell.length_b   1.000
_cell.length_c   1.000
_cell.angle_alpha   90.00
_cell.angle_beta   90.00
_cell.angle_gamma   90.00
#
_symmetry.space_group_name_H-M   'P 1'
#
loop_
_entity.id
_entity.type
_entity.pdbx_description
1 polymer ?
#
loop_
_entity_poly.entity_id
_entity_poly.type
_entity_poly.pdbx_seq_one_letter_code
_entity_poly.pdbx_strand_id
1 'polypeptide(L)'
;SSTPSLPRLMINRNPEDDDGNRLPIGSFSIYHNDAGENIYGKPIKFRPFISAMQYMEYSAEEEAYLSRSIIFKNWKDEPIDTVGGVRCGKVPFKDRANLSADELADQRSKKCYRLVYGEVTFTGKTASGADYEVKDYPVLWRVTGTQFNPVGNALKSISQRKKLMFNCLLTLETEKKKAGANVFY
;
A
#
# COMPACT_ATOMS: atom_id res chain seq x y z
N SER A 1 17.98 -18.57 6.00
CA SER A 1 18.29 -17.20 5.55
C SER A 1 17.00 -16.54 5.06
N SER A 2 16.48 -15.57 5.81
CA SER A 2 15.33 -14.78 5.39
C SER A 2 15.78 -13.88 4.24
N THR A 3 15.17 -14.02 3.08
CA THR A 3 15.32 -13.04 2.00
C THR A 3 14.92 -11.67 2.53
N PRO A 4 15.75 -10.64 2.44
CA PRO A 4 15.40 -9.33 2.94
C PRO A 4 14.16 -8.83 2.18
N SER A 5 13.10 -8.52 2.92
CA SER A 5 11.89 -7.93 2.33
C SER A 5 12.16 -6.49 1.95
N LEU A 6 11.65 -6.05 0.80
CA LEU A 6 11.74 -4.64 0.41
C LEU A 6 11.06 -3.74 1.46
N PRO A 7 11.65 -2.58 1.77
CA PRO A 7 11.01 -1.57 2.59
C PRO A 7 9.64 -1.18 2.03
N ARG A 8 8.68 -0.96 2.90
CA ARG A 8 7.34 -0.54 2.49
C ARG A 8 7.25 0.97 2.37
N LEU A 9 6.70 1.43 1.24
CA LEU A 9 6.23 2.80 1.12
C LEU A 9 4.89 2.90 1.83
N MET A 10 4.80 3.77 2.82
CA MET A 10 3.61 3.98 3.64
C MET A 10 3.21 5.44 3.67
N ILE A 11 1.96 5.72 4.04
CA ILE A 11 1.51 7.06 4.41
C ILE A 11 1.48 7.14 5.94
N ASN A 12 2.22 8.08 6.49
CA ASN A 12 2.29 8.27 7.93
C ASN A 12 0.96 8.81 8.46
N ARG A 13 0.40 8.12 9.45
CA ARG A 13 -0.82 8.50 10.17
C ARG A 13 -0.56 8.82 11.64
N ASN A 14 0.63 8.55 12.12
CA ASN A 14 1.02 8.78 13.50
C ASN A 14 1.51 10.22 13.68
N PRO A 15 1.00 10.96 14.68
CA PRO A 15 1.45 12.32 14.96
C PRO A 15 2.80 12.38 15.66
N GLU A 16 3.19 11.30 16.32
CA GLU A 16 4.41 11.20 17.13
C GLU A 16 5.02 9.81 17.00
N ASP A 17 6.33 9.69 17.18
CA ASP A 17 7.03 8.41 17.33
C ASP A 17 7.10 7.99 18.80
N ASP A 18 7.74 6.84 19.08
CA ASP A 18 7.88 6.29 20.43
C ASP A 18 8.79 7.17 21.33
N ASP A 19 9.62 8.01 20.74
CA ASP A 19 10.51 8.95 21.43
C ASP A 19 9.87 10.34 21.67
N GLY A 20 8.62 10.53 21.23
CA GLY A 20 7.86 11.77 21.35
C GLY A 20 8.19 12.84 20.30
N ASN A 21 8.92 12.49 19.25
CA ASN A 21 9.15 13.41 18.13
C ASN A 21 7.87 13.56 17.30
N ARG A 22 7.55 14.80 16.93
CA ARG A 22 6.40 15.08 16.07
C ARG A 22 6.67 14.61 14.65
N LEU A 23 5.76 13.80 14.12
CA LEU A 23 5.83 13.28 12.78
C LEU A 23 4.87 13.99 11.82
N PRO A 24 5.25 14.17 10.54
CA PRO A 24 4.39 14.83 9.56
C PRO A 24 3.28 13.89 9.09
N ILE A 25 2.07 14.06 9.63
CA ILE A 25 0.89 13.28 9.24
C ILE A 25 0.57 13.52 7.76
N GLY A 26 0.28 12.44 7.02
CA GLY A 26 -0.03 12.47 5.59
C GLY A 26 1.20 12.53 4.69
N SER A 27 2.41 12.53 5.23
CA SER A 27 3.62 12.33 4.44
C SER A 27 3.82 10.86 4.11
N PHE A 28 4.48 10.59 2.98
CA PHE A 28 5.00 9.27 2.71
C PHE A 28 6.17 8.97 3.65
N SER A 29 6.31 7.71 4.02
CA SER A 29 7.42 7.23 4.84
C SER A 29 8.00 5.93 4.30
N ILE A 30 9.31 5.78 4.42
CA ILE A 30 10.05 4.56 4.16
C ILE A 30 11.05 4.34 5.28
N TYR A 31 11.32 3.09 5.63
CA TYR A 31 12.49 2.75 6.44
C TYR A 31 13.73 2.71 5.52
N HIS A 32 14.70 3.56 5.78
CA HIS A 32 15.94 3.62 5.00
C HIS A 32 17.05 2.90 5.74
N ASN A 33 17.62 1.84 5.14
CA ASN A 33 18.59 0.97 5.81
C ASN A 33 19.86 1.72 6.23
N ASP A 34 20.39 2.59 5.36
CA ASP A 34 21.62 3.33 5.67
C ASP A 34 21.40 4.42 6.72
N ALA A 35 20.21 5.02 6.77
CA ALA A 35 19.83 5.96 7.80
C ALA A 35 19.49 5.25 9.12
N GLY A 36 19.07 3.98 9.07
CA GLY A 36 18.63 3.22 10.22
C GLY A 36 17.30 3.66 10.82
N GLU A 37 16.53 4.47 10.09
CA GLU A 37 15.28 5.04 10.55
C GLU A 37 14.32 5.35 9.40
N ASN A 38 13.09 5.75 9.74
CA ASN A 38 12.10 6.20 8.77
C ASN A 38 12.43 7.61 8.24
N ILE A 39 12.29 7.78 6.92
CA ILE A 39 12.38 9.08 6.25
C ILE A 39 11.01 9.48 5.76
N TYR A 40 10.61 10.71 6.05
CA TYR A 40 9.29 11.27 5.74
C TYR A 40 9.40 12.33 4.67
N GLY A 41 8.54 12.27 3.65
CA GLY A 41 8.54 13.26 2.57
C GLY A 41 7.22 13.37 1.82
N LYS A 42 7.00 14.54 1.22
CA LYS A 42 5.83 14.86 0.40
C LYS A 42 6.09 16.15 -0.37
N PRO A 43 5.92 16.18 -1.72
CA PRO A 43 5.64 15.04 -2.59
C PRO A 43 6.83 14.10 -2.74
N ILE A 44 6.62 12.94 -3.36
CA ILE A 44 7.69 12.02 -3.72
C ILE A 44 7.63 11.67 -5.21
N LYS A 45 8.77 11.32 -5.79
CA LYS A 45 8.85 10.74 -7.14
C LYS A 45 8.89 9.22 -7.01
N PHE A 46 8.04 8.55 -7.79
CA PHE A 46 7.90 7.10 -7.78
C PHE A 46 8.02 6.55 -9.21
N ARG A 47 8.95 5.62 -9.40
CA ARG A 47 9.12 4.87 -10.65
C ARG A 47 8.57 3.46 -10.47
N PRO A 48 7.40 3.14 -11.03
CA PRO A 48 6.82 1.80 -10.91
C PRO A 48 7.54 0.82 -11.85
N PHE A 49 7.78 -0.40 -11.38
CA PHE A 49 8.34 -1.49 -12.18
C PHE A 49 7.31 -2.55 -12.49
N ILE A 50 6.61 -3.03 -11.47
CA ILE A 50 5.64 -4.13 -11.57
C ILE A 50 4.44 -3.79 -10.70
N SER A 51 3.24 -4.07 -11.22
CA SER A 51 1.99 -4.02 -10.45
C SER A 51 1.32 -5.38 -10.49
N ALA A 52 0.90 -5.84 -9.33
CA ALA A 52 0.14 -7.08 -9.14
C ALA A 52 -0.89 -6.89 -8.04
N MET A 53 -1.67 -7.92 -7.75
CA MET A 53 -2.70 -7.89 -6.72
C MET A 53 -2.57 -9.12 -5.82
N GLN A 54 -3.05 -8.98 -4.59
CA GLN A 54 -3.09 -10.07 -3.62
C GLN A 54 -4.24 -9.84 -2.66
N TYR A 55 -5.02 -10.89 -2.38
CA TYR A 55 -5.96 -10.85 -1.27
C TYR A 55 -5.24 -11.20 0.02
N MET A 56 -5.57 -10.47 1.08
CA MET A 56 -5.09 -10.74 2.44
C MET A 56 -6.23 -10.59 3.43
N GLU A 57 -6.33 -11.54 4.35
CA GLU A 57 -7.23 -11.50 5.48
C GLU A 57 -6.47 -11.03 6.72
N TYR A 58 -6.95 -9.96 7.33
CA TYR A 58 -6.35 -9.37 8.52
C TYR A 58 -7.27 -9.56 9.72
N SER A 59 -6.73 -10.05 10.83
CA SER A 59 -7.39 -10.07 12.12
C SER A 59 -6.98 -8.87 12.95
N ALA A 60 -7.95 -8.05 13.34
CA ALA A 60 -7.69 -6.93 14.24
C ALA A 60 -7.44 -7.41 15.69
N GLU A 61 -7.98 -8.56 16.07
CA GLU A 61 -7.80 -9.16 17.39
C GLU A 61 -6.37 -9.71 17.56
N GLU A 62 -5.87 -10.41 16.54
CA GLU A 62 -4.52 -10.98 16.56
C GLU A 62 -3.46 -10.01 16.04
N GLU A 63 -3.86 -8.84 15.55
CA GLU A 63 -2.99 -7.85 14.89
C GLU A 63 -2.12 -8.46 13.77
N ALA A 64 -2.64 -9.47 13.08
CA ALA A 64 -1.91 -10.27 12.12
C ALA A 64 -2.72 -10.61 10.86
N TYR A 65 -2.03 -10.95 9.79
CA TYR A 65 -2.65 -11.51 8.60
C TYR A 65 -2.86 -13.02 8.78
N LEU A 66 -4.11 -13.47 8.75
CA LEU A 66 -4.50 -14.87 8.90
C LEU A 66 -4.28 -15.67 7.63
N SER A 67 -4.57 -15.08 6.48
CA SER A 67 -4.36 -15.74 5.19
C SER A 67 -3.92 -14.76 4.10
N ARG A 68 -3.30 -15.31 3.07
CA ARG A 68 -2.86 -14.58 1.89
C ARG A 68 -3.13 -15.43 0.66
N SER A 69 -3.63 -14.83 -0.41
CA SER A 69 -3.70 -15.49 -1.71
C SER A 69 -2.33 -15.51 -2.40
N ILE A 70 -2.24 -16.26 -3.47
CA ILE A 70 -1.16 -16.08 -4.44
C ILE A 70 -1.19 -14.66 -5.01
N ILE A 71 -0.05 -14.17 -5.47
CA ILE A 71 0.04 -12.90 -6.21
C ILE A 71 -0.46 -13.14 -7.63
N PHE A 72 -1.36 -12.28 -8.12
CA PHE A 72 -1.95 -12.38 -9.44
C PHE A 72 -1.93 -11.03 -10.18
N LYS A 73 -1.91 -11.06 -11.51
CA LYS A 73 -1.87 -9.86 -12.35
C LYS A 73 -3.19 -9.59 -13.08
N ASN A 74 -3.97 -10.62 -13.29
CA ASN A 74 -5.19 -10.54 -14.07
C ASN A 74 -6.41 -10.84 -13.18
N TRP A 75 -7.45 -10.02 -13.29
CA TRP A 75 -8.72 -10.22 -12.57
C TRP A 75 -9.48 -11.51 -12.96
N LYS A 76 -9.14 -12.08 -14.11
CA LYS A 76 -9.69 -13.37 -14.53
C LYS A 76 -9.06 -14.56 -13.82
N ASP A 77 -7.89 -14.38 -13.24
CA ASP A 77 -7.24 -15.43 -12.46
C ASP A 77 -8.06 -15.71 -11.19
N GLU A 78 -8.11 -16.95 -10.78
CA GLU A 78 -8.67 -17.34 -9.50
C GLU A 78 -7.55 -17.42 -8.46
N PRO A 79 -7.37 -16.37 -7.61
CA PRO A 79 -6.28 -16.30 -6.66
C PRO A 79 -6.51 -17.28 -5.52
N ILE A 80 -5.72 -18.35 -5.50
CA ILE A 80 -5.76 -19.42 -4.49
C ILE A 80 -5.01 -18.94 -3.25
N ASP A 81 -5.54 -19.27 -2.08
CA ASP A 81 -4.91 -18.97 -0.80
C ASP A 81 -3.70 -19.87 -0.53
N THR A 82 -2.77 -19.38 0.28
CA THR A 82 -1.59 -20.14 0.67
C THR A 82 -1.92 -21.35 1.57
N VAL A 83 -3.08 -21.32 2.21
CA VAL A 83 -3.60 -22.40 3.08
C VAL A 83 -4.81 -23.13 2.47
N GLY A 84 -5.13 -22.87 1.22
CA GLY A 84 -6.32 -23.38 0.53
C GLY A 84 -7.45 -22.35 0.49
N GLY A 85 -8.39 -22.54 -0.43
CA GLY A 85 -9.47 -21.60 -0.66
C GLY A 85 -9.17 -20.62 -1.80
N VAL A 86 -10.05 -19.65 -1.98
CA VAL A 86 -9.96 -18.64 -3.05
C VAL A 86 -10.26 -17.26 -2.46
N ARG A 87 -9.40 -16.28 -2.77
CA ARG A 87 -9.56 -14.87 -2.38
C ARG A 87 -9.72 -14.67 -0.87
N CYS A 88 -9.12 -15.51 -0.03
CA CYS A 88 -9.31 -15.54 1.42
C CYS A 88 -10.79 -15.64 1.81
N GLY A 89 -11.61 -16.35 1.03
CA GLY A 89 -13.05 -16.42 1.22
C GLY A 89 -13.83 -15.13 0.93
N LYS A 90 -13.21 -14.16 0.26
CA LYS A 90 -13.89 -12.91 -0.13
C LYS A 90 -14.96 -13.16 -1.18
N VAL A 91 -16.20 -12.85 -0.83
CA VAL A 91 -17.35 -13.00 -1.74
C VAL A 91 -17.35 -11.85 -2.75
N PRO A 92 -17.55 -12.13 -4.07
CA PRO A 92 -17.70 -11.11 -5.09
C PRO A 92 -18.80 -10.11 -4.76
N PHE A 93 -18.65 -8.86 -5.18
CA PHE A 93 -19.57 -7.76 -4.83
C PHE A 93 -21.04 -8.10 -5.16
N LYS A 94 -21.28 -8.70 -6.34
CA LYS A 94 -22.62 -9.08 -6.81
C LYS A 94 -23.35 -10.09 -5.91
N ASP A 95 -22.59 -10.92 -5.19
CA ASP A 95 -23.13 -12.01 -4.37
C ASP A 95 -23.30 -11.59 -2.90
N ARG A 96 -22.85 -10.38 -2.53
CA ARG A 96 -22.90 -9.87 -1.14
C ARG A 96 -24.31 -9.50 -0.65
N ALA A 97 -25.24 -9.27 -1.56
CA ALA A 97 -26.61 -8.93 -1.20
C ALA A 97 -27.34 -10.03 -0.39
N ASN A 98 -26.84 -11.26 -0.48
CA ASN A 98 -27.38 -12.42 0.21
C ASN A 98 -26.71 -12.73 1.55
N LEU A 99 -25.70 -11.94 1.94
CA LEU A 99 -24.97 -12.13 3.19
C LEU A 99 -25.68 -11.46 4.35
N SER A 100 -25.63 -12.10 5.51
CA SER A 100 -26.06 -11.52 6.79
C SER A 100 -25.15 -10.34 7.20
N ALA A 101 -25.58 -9.59 8.20
CA ALA A 101 -24.79 -8.48 8.74
C ALA A 101 -23.44 -8.94 9.32
N ASP A 102 -23.41 -10.10 9.97
CA ASP A 102 -22.19 -10.68 10.55
C ASP A 102 -21.23 -11.15 9.45
N GLU A 103 -21.75 -11.82 8.41
CA GLU A 103 -20.96 -12.23 7.27
C GLU A 103 -20.38 -11.01 6.51
N LEU A 104 -21.16 -9.92 6.38
CA LEU A 104 -20.66 -8.67 5.80
C LEU A 104 -19.58 -8.03 6.67
N ALA A 105 -19.69 -8.12 7.98
CA ALA A 105 -18.65 -7.62 8.90
C ALA A 105 -17.35 -8.43 8.73
N ASP A 106 -17.43 -9.75 8.66
CA ASP A 106 -16.29 -10.65 8.39
C ASP A 106 -15.61 -10.31 7.05
N GLN A 107 -16.39 -9.97 6.00
CA GLN A 107 -15.83 -9.57 4.71
C GLN A 107 -14.92 -8.32 4.78
N ARG A 108 -15.01 -7.50 5.82
CA ARG A 108 -14.19 -6.28 5.98
C ARG A 108 -12.73 -6.60 6.28
N SER A 109 -12.45 -7.72 6.92
CA SER A 109 -11.07 -8.18 7.19
C SER A 109 -10.35 -8.66 5.93
N LYS A 110 -11.11 -9.12 4.93
CA LYS A 110 -10.61 -9.67 3.67
C LYS A 110 -10.47 -8.57 2.63
N LYS A 111 -9.25 -8.16 2.32
CA LYS A 111 -8.98 -7.02 1.42
C LYS A 111 -8.15 -7.44 0.22
N CYS A 112 -8.42 -6.82 -0.92
CA CYS A 112 -7.53 -6.88 -2.07
C CYS A 112 -6.53 -5.73 -1.98
N TYR A 113 -5.25 -6.07 -2.06
CA TYR A 113 -4.15 -5.11 -2.13
C TYR A 113 -3.60 -5.07 -3.55
N ARG A 114 -3.32 -3.87 -4.03
CA ARG A 114 -2.47 -3.67 -5.19
C ARG A 114 -1.03 -3.57 -4.70
N LEU A 115 -0.17 -4.43 -5.22
CA LEU A 115 1.25 -4.46 -4.90
C LEU A 115 1.98 -3.74 -6.03
N VAL A 116 2.62 -2.62 -5.74
CA VAL A 116 3.41 -1.88 -6.73
C VAL A 116 4.87 -1.89 -6.28
N TYR A 117 5.69 -2.60 -7.03
CA TYR A 117 7.13 -2.62 -6.83
C TYR A 117 7.75 -1.49 -7.65
N GLY A 118 8.63 -0.73 -7.05
CA GLY A 118 9.27 0.40 -7.73
C GLY A 118 10.39 1.00 -6.89
N GLU A 119 10.76 2.21 -7.25
CA GLU A 119 11.76 3.00 -6.52
C GLU A 119 11.26 4.41 -6.26
N VAL A 120 11.72 5.00 -5.16
CA VAL A 120 11.36 6.36 -4.76
C VAL A 120 12.57 7.26 -4.72
N THR A 121 12.34 8.53 -5.08
CA THR A 121 13.33 9.61 -4.98
C THR A 121 12.65 10.84 -4.39
N PHE A 122 13.18 11.34 -3.29
CA PHE A 122 12.70 12.57 -2.65
C PHE A 122 13.71 13.08 -1.62
N THR A 123 13.65 14.36 -1.31
CA THR A 123 14.28 14.92 -0.13
C THR A 123 13.26 14.96 1.00
N GLY A 124 13.56 14.27 2.09
CA GLY A 124 12.68 14.14 3.25
C GLY A 124 13.37 14.55 4.53
N LYS A 125 12.72 14.21 5.63
CA LYS A 125 13.23 14.45 6.98
C LYS A 125 13.18 13.17 7.81
N THR A 126 14.17 13.02 8.66
CA THR A 126 14.14 12.01 9.73
C THR A 126 13.14 12.42 10.82
N ALA A 127 12.84 11.55 11.78
CA ALA A 127 11.99 11.87 12.92
C ALA A 127 12.53 13.03 13.76
N SER A 128 13.85 13.17 13.86
CA SER A 128 14.52 14.29 14.54
C SER A 128 14.51 15.60 13.74
N GLY A 129 14.01 15.59 12.49
CA GLY A 129 13.90 16.76 11.63
C GLY A 129 15.13 17.05 10.75
N ALA A 130 16.13 16.19 10.74
CA ALA A 130 17.27 16.32 9.85
C ALA A 130 16.89 16.02 8.39
N ASP A 131 17.42 16.79 7.46
CA ASP A 131 17.21 16.57 6.04
C ASP A 131 17.92 15.29 5.57
N TYR A 132 17.25 14.53 4.73
CA TYR A 132 17.79 13.31 4.16
C TYR A 132 17.38 13.14 2.70
N GLU A 133 18.34 12.87 1.83
CA GLU A 133 18.09 12.62 0.42
C GLU A 133 17.93 11.12 0.16
N VAL A 134 16.77 10.74 -0.38
CA VAL A 134 16.46 9.39 -0.83
C VAL A 134 16.50 9.37 -2.35
N LYS A 135 17.33 8.50 -2.93
CA LYS A 135 17.51 8.40 -4.38
C LYS A 135 17.38 6.97 -4.87
N ASP A 136 16.46 6.77 -5.82
CA ASP A 136 16.24 5.49 -6.52
C ASP A 136 16.15 4.30 -5.55
N TYR A 137 15.44 4.51 -4.41
CA TYR A 137 15.39 3.54 -3.32
C TYR A 137 14.29 2.50 -3.57
N PRO A 138 14.63 1.20 -3.64
CA PRO A 138 13.65 0.15 -3.92
C PRO A 138 12.61 0.01 -2.81
N VAL A 139 11.34 -0.04 -3.17
CA VAL A 139 10.23 -0.16 -2.22
C VAL A 139 9.11 -1.06 -2.74
N LEU A 140 8.32 -1.58 -1.81
CA LEU A 140 7.03 -2.17 -2.07
C LEU A 140 5.92 -1.22 -1.57
N TRP A 141 5.05 -0.79 -2.46
CA TRP A 141 3.86 -0.03 -2.11
C TRP A 141 2.63 -0.94 -2.12
N ARG A 142 2.00 -1.12 -0.96
CA ARG A 142 0.75 -1.85 -0.80
C ARG A 142 -0.42 -0.87 -0.78
N VAL A 143 -1.22 -0.89 -1.82
CA VAL A 143 -2.32 0.05 -2.03
C VAL A 143 -3.65 -0.66 -1.78
N THR A 144 -4.49 -0.10 -0.92
CA THR A 144 -5.83 -0.62 -0.62
C THR A 144 -6.81 0.51 -0.32
N GLY A 145 -8.08 0.17 -0.14
CA GLY A 145 -9.12 1.15 0.21
C GLY A 145 -9.34 2.20 -0.87
N THR A 146 -9.46 3.46 -0.46
CA THR A 146 -9.77 4.59 -1.36
C THR A 146 -8.68 4.86 -2.42
N GLN A 147 -7.46 4.43 -2.17
CA GLN A 147 -6.32 4.62 -3.07
C GLN A 147 -6.24 3.55 -4.17
N PHE A 148 -6.89 2.41 -3.98
CA PHE A 148 -6.77 1.25 -4.87
C PHE A 148 -7.10 1.56 -6.33
N ASN A 149 -8.24 2.22 -6.57
CA ASN A 149 -8.69 2.56 -7.91
C ASN A 149 -7.89 3.72 -8.54
N PRO A 150 -7.65 4.86 -7.86
CA PRO A 150 -6.84 5.93 -8.42
C PRO A 150 -5.45 5.48 -8.86
N VAL A 151 -4.76 4.70 -8.04
CA VAL A 151 -3.44 4.15 -8.40
C VAL A 151 -3.55 3.18 -9.57
N GLY A 152 -4.53 2.27 -9.56
CA GLY A 152 -4.77 1.36 -10.66
C GLY A 152 -5.06 2.07 -11.98
N ASN A 153 -5.83 3.14 -11.97
CA ASN A 153 -6.14 3.94 -13.15
C ASN A 153 -4.89 4.67 -13.67
N ALA A 154 -4.07 5.22 -12.79
CA ALA A 154 -2.81 5.86 -13.17
C ALA A 154 -1.86 4.88 -13.88
N LEU A 155 -1.69 3.67 -13.31
CA LEU A 155 -0.85 2.63 -13.91
C LEU A 155 -1.41 2.13 -15.25
N LYS A 156 -2.74 1.96 -15.34
CA LYS A 156 -3.42 1.59 -16.58
C LYS A 156 -3.23 2.63 -17.68
N SER A 157 -3.26 3.92 -17.33
CA SER A 157 -3.07 5.00 -18.29
C SER A 157 -1.68 4.97 -18.94
N ILE A 158 -0.65 4.55 -18.20
CA ILE A 158 0.70 4.36 -18.75
C ILE A 158 0.67 3.28 -19.84
N SER A 159 0.06 2.13 -19.52
CA SER A 159 -0.07 1.01 -20.47
C SER A 159 -0.88 1.38 -21.71
N GLN A 160 -1.97 2.14 -21.55
CA GLN A 160 -2.79 2.62 -22.67
C GLN A 160 -2.03 3.54 -23.62
N ARG A 161 -1.06 4.29 -23.11
CA ARG A 161 -0.16 5.14 -23.92
C ARG A 161 0.98 4.34 -24.58
N LYS A 162 0.94 3.01 -24.49
CA LYS A 162 1.98 2.10 -25.01
C LYS A 162 3.37 2.39 -24.45
N LYS A 163 3.44 2.88 -23.21
CA LYS A 163 4.68 3.13 -22.50
C LYS A 163 4.98 2.00 -21.53
N LEU A 164 6.25 1.69 -21.39
CA LEU A 164 6.70 0.77 -20.35
C LEU A 164 6.64 1.46 -19.00
N MET A 165 6.16 0.74 -17.99
CA MET A 165 5.92 1.28 -16.65
C MET A 165 7.18 1.91 -16.03
N PHE A 166 8.31 1.24 -16.16
CA PHE A 166 9.59 1.71 -15.62
C PHE A 166 10.20 2.93 -16.36
N ASN A 167 9.66 3.31 -17.52
CA ASN A 167 10.04 4.54 -18.22
C ASN A 167 9.23 5.76 -17.77
N CYS A 168 8.35 5.60 -16.80
CA CYS A 168 7.51 6.67 -16.28
C CYS A 168 7.92 7.01 -14.85
N LEU A 169 7.91 8.29 -14.54
CA LEU A 169 8.12 8.80 -13.20
C LEU A 169 6.84 9.50 -12.75
N LEU A 170 6.23 8.97 -11.70
CA LEU A 170 5.01 9.51 -11.11
C LEU A 170 5.36 10.47 -9.97
N THR A 171 4.61 11.56 -9.85
CA THR A 171 4.62 12.37 -8.64
C THR A 171 3.47 11.92 -7.76
N LEU A 172 3.78 11.49 -6.54
CA LEU A 172 2.80 11.08 -5.55
C LEU A 172 2.62 12.19 -4.51
N GLU A 173 1.37 12.53 -4.28
CA GLU A 173 0.95 13.47 -3.24
C GLU A 173 -0.21 12.85 -2.46
N THR A 174 -0.41 13.31 -1.24
CA THR A 174 -1.55 12.95 -0.42
C THR A 174 -2.48 14.15 -0.24
N GLU A 175 -3.78 13.90 -0.30
CA GLU A 175 -4.80 14.88 -0.01
C GLU A 175 -5.52 14.53 1.30
N LYS A 176 -5.71 15.53 2.15
CA LYS A 176 -6.51 15.40 3.35
C LYS A 176 -7.99 15.44 2.98
N LYS A 177 -8.71 14.36 3.24
CA LYS A 177 -10.17 14.27 3.05
C LYS A 177 -10.85 14.02 4.38
N LYS A 178 -12.04 14.60 4.54
CA LYS A 178 -12.91 14.39 5.70
C LYS A 178 -14.18 13.68 5.27
N ALA A 179 -14.62 12.68 6.06
CA ALA A 179 -15.93 12.07 5.95
C ALA A 179 -16.51 11.96 7.37
N GLY A 180 -17.42 12.88 7.72
CA GLY A 180 -17.87 13.05 9.09
C GLY A 180 -16.73 13.45 10.02
N ALA A 181 -16.53 12.72 11.11
CA ALA A 181 -15.44 12.92 12.06
C ALA A 181 -14.09 12.32 11.60
N ASN A 182 -14.10 11.48 10.57
CA ASN A 182 -12.91 10.78 10.12
C ASN A 182 -12.09 11.61 9.14
N VAL A 183 -10.76 11.55 9.28
CA VAL A 183 -9.78 12.19 8.40
C VAL A 183 -9.00 11.11 7.67
N PHE A 184 -8.87 11.26 6.36
CA PHE A 184 -8.14 10.35 5.46
C PHE A 184 -7.05 11.10 4.69
N TYR A 185 -6.02 10.37 4.27
CA TYR A 185 -4.94 10.85 3.43
C TYR A 185 -4.72 9.94 2.24
#